data_ef4f0dbda35afc179fd68966db9127f5
#
_entry.id   ef4f0dbda35afc179fd68966db9127f5
#
_cell.length_a   1.000
_cell.length_b   1.000
_cell.length_c   1.000
_cell.angle_alpha   90.00
_cell.angle_beta   90.00
_cell.angle_gamma   90.00
#
_symmetry.space_group_name_H-M   'P 1'
#
loop_
_entity.id
_entity.type
_entity.pdbx_description
1 polymer ?
#
loop_
_entity_poly.entity_id
_entity_poly.type
_entity_poly.pdbx_seq_one_letter_code
_entity_poly.pdbx_strand_id
1 'polypeptide(L)'
;MAVRCSTRSRSADLVVKALLIRIAGLAASVVIVLWGAATLAFLAFRVIPGDPVSVMLGPQAQVSEAVKDGIRAELGLDRPPLEQYFSYLWQLLQGNLGESYQLRMPVTEVIGRQLGATVQLTALALAIAVVLALAVALFARGRVSRGIVAGVELVVLSSPVFWIGILLLSVFAFALGWFPVSGTRNPATIVLPAVTLALPVAALLGQVLRDGIEVAERQPWATTVRARGAGQVRLTAHHTLRHGAAGALTLAAYLVGSLLGGAVLVETVFARPGLGRVTLSAITDRDLPVITGIILFSAVVFVVVNLVVELLYPVLDPRLRPIDARVQEARP
;
A
#
# COMPACT_ATOMS: atom_id res chain seq x y z
N MET A 1 -52.01 17.54 -10.98
CA MET A 1 -51.41 16.31 -10.40
C MET A 1 -50.36 15.64 -11.29
N ALA A 2 -50.26 15.98 -12.56
CA ALA A 2 -49.33 15.35 -13.53
C ALA A 2 -47.88 15.88 -13.53
N VAL A 3 -47.58 17.07 -12.99
CA VAL A 3 -46.24 17.70 -13.04
C VAL A 3 -45.27 17.09 -12.03
N ARG A 4 -45.73 16.43 -10.94
CA ARG A 4 -44.85 15.81 -9.93
C ARG A 4 -44.20 14.48 -10.36
N CYS A 5 -44.71 13.82 -11.40
CA CYS A 5 -44.19 12.50 -11.82
C CYS A 5 -42.98 12.62 -12.76
N SER A 6 -42.89 13.70 -13.57
CA SER A 6 -41.81 13.84 -14.56
C SER A 6 -40.46 14.32 -13.95
N THR A 7 -40.52 15.02 -12.82
CA THR A 7 -39.29 15.49 -12.13
C THR A 7 -38.58 14.38 -11.36
N ARG A 8 -39.29 13.38 -10.86
CA ARG A 8 -38.72 12.25 -10.10
C ARG A 8 -37.97 11.26 -10.99
N SER A 9 -38.41 11.07 -12.23
CA SER A 9 -37.76 10.23 -13.23
C SER A 9 -36.42 10.86 -13.69
N ARG A 10 -36.43 12.17 -14.00
CA ARG A 10 -35.20 12.87 -14.42
C ARG A 10 -34.10 12.91 -13.35
N SER A 11 -34.48 13.03 -12.07
CA SER A 11 -33.48 13.02 -10.98
C SER A 11 -32.87 11.63 -10.77
N ALA A 12 -33.65 10.56 -10.91
CA ALA A 12 -33.13 9.19 -10.85
C ALA A 12 -32.17 8.89 -12.00
N ASP A 13 -32.49 9.34 -13.21
CA ASP A 13 -31.63 9.17 -14.39
C ASP A 13 -30.29 9.93 -14.25
N LEU A 14 -30.30 11.12 -13.67
CA LEU A 14 -29.09 11.91 -13.41
C LEU A 14 -28.20 11.25 -12.37
N VAL A 15 -28.75 10.70 -11.29
CA VAL A 15 -27.99 9.97 -10.26
C VAL A 15 -27.38 8.70 -10.83
N VAL A 16 -28.16 7.93 -11.60
CA VAL A 16 -27.67 6.71 -12.27
C VAL A 16 -26.55 7.05 -13.26
N LYS A 17 -26.69 8.12 -14.06
CA LYS A 17 -25.66 8.56 -15.00
C LYS A 17 -24.39 9.01 -14.29
N ALA A 18 -24.50 9.76 -13.20
CA ALA A 18 -23.36 10.17 -12.39
C ALA A 18 -22.62 8.97 -11.77
N LEU A 19 -23.38 7.99 -11.27
CA LEU A 19 -22.83 6.74 -10.74
C LEU A 19 -22.09 5.93 -11.83
N LEU A 20 -22.70 5.79 -13.00
CA LEU A 20 -22.09 5.09 -14.14
C LEU A 20 -20.79 5.77 -14.60
N ILE A 21 -20.77 7.10 -14.69
CA ILE A 21 -19.57 7.87 -15.06
C ILE A 21 -18.48 7.64 -14.01
N ARG A 22 -18.82 7.62 -12.73
CA ARG A 22 -17.87 7.37 -11.64
C ARG A 22 -17.29 5.94 -11.70
N ILE A 23 -18.15 4.94 -11.89
CA ILE A 23 -17.72 3.53 -12.04
C ILE A 23 -16.85 3.37 -13.29
N ALA A 24 -17.24 3.98 -14.42
CA ALA A 24 -16.43 3.94 -15.64
C ALA A 24 -15.06 4.61 -15.45
N GLY A 25 -15.01 5.75 -14.75
CA GLY A 25 -13.75 6.42 -14.41
C GLY A 25 -12.85 5.57 -13.53
N LEU A 26 -13.40 4.89 -12.52
CA LEU A 26 -12.68 3.96 -11.67
C LEU A 26 -12.14 2.77 -12.46
N ALA A 27 -12.99 2.13 -13.28
CA ALA A 27 -12.58 1.02 -14.12
C ALA A 27 -11.47 1.43 -15.10
N ALA A 28 -11.57 2.60 -15.71
CA ALA A 28 -10.53 3.13 -16.58
C ALA A 28 -9.21 3.36 -15.83
N SER A 29 -9.25 3.93 -14.63
CA SER A 29 -8.06 4.13 -13.80
C SER A 29 -7.39 2.81 -13.43
N VAL A 30 -8.16 1.78 -13.06
CA VAL A 30 -7.65 0.43 -12.78
C VAL A 30 -6.94 -0.15 -14.00
N VAL A 31 -7.59 -0.09 -15.16
CA VAL A 31 -7.03 -0.61 -16.42
C VAL A 31 -5.74 0.12 -16.78
N ILE A 32 -5.72 1.46 -16.69
CA ILE A 32 -4.54 2.27 -17.01
C ILE A 32 -3.37 1.92 -16.08
N VAL A 33 -3.62 1.80 -14.77
CA VAL A 33 -2.56 1.47 -13.79
C VAL A 33 -1.99 0.08 -14.04
N LEU A 34 -2.85 -0.93 -14.22
CA LEU A 34 -2.40 -2.30 -14.45
C LEU A 34 -1.71 -2.45 -15.79
N TRP A 35 -2.25 -1.84 -16.85
CA TRP A 35 -1.63 -1.82 -18.16
C TRP A 35 -0.26 -1.09 -18.13
N GLY A 36 -0.19 0.07 -17.46
CA GLY A 36 1.05 0.81 -17.29
C GLY A 36 2.10 0.01 -16.52
N ALA A 37 1.72 -0.65 -15.42
CA ALA A 37 2.61 -1.53 -14.66
C ALA A 37 3.12 -2.71 -15.49
N ALA A 38 2.24 -3.37 -16.27
CA ALA A 38 2.60 -4.46 -17.17
C ALA A 38 3.56 -3.98 -18.28
N THR A 39 3.28 -2.81 -18.88
CA THR A 39 4.13 -2.22 -19.90
C THR A 39 5.51 -1.85 -19.35
N LEU A 40 5.57 -1.21 -18.19
CA LEU A 40 6.84 -0.86 -17.55
C LEU A 40 7.65 -2.12 -17.18
N ALA A 41 6.98 -3.15 -16.66
CA ALA A 41 7.62 -4.44 -16.36
C ALA A 41 8.19 -5.09 -17.62
N PHE A 42 7.44 -5.11 -18.73
CA PHE A 42 7.91 -5.62 -20.02
C PHE A 42 9.10 -4.81 -20.57
N LEU A 43 9.05 -3.48 -20.48
CA LEU A 43 10.15 -2.62 -20.92
C LEU A 43 11.40 -2.80 -20.05
N ALA A 44 11.23 -2.90 -18.73
CA ALA A 44 12.33 -3.15 -17.80
C ALA A 44 13.05 -4.47 -18.14
N PHE A 45 12.30 -5.51 -18.49
CA PHE A 45 12.85 -6.77 -18.97
C PHE A 45 13.79 -6.59 -20.17
N ARG A 46 13.47 -5.68 -21.09
CA ARG A 46 14.29 -5.43 -22.29
C ARG A 46 15.49 -4.55 -22.09
N VAL A 47 15.46 -3.68 -21.07
CA VAL A 47 16.57 -2.76 -20.77
C VAL A 47 17.67 -3.47 -19.96
N ILE A 48 17.32 -4.52 -19.21
CA ILE A 48 18.30 -5.28 -18.42
C ILE A 48 19.23 -6.04 -19.39
N PRO A 49 20.54 -5.75 -19.37
CA PRO A 49 21.48 -6.42 -20.26
C PRO A 49 21.65 -7.89 -19.85
N GLY A 50 21.57 -8.79 -20.82
CA GLY A 50 21.74 -10.22 -20.64
C GLY A 50 20.77 -11.01 -21.49
N ASP A 51 21.18 -12.20 -21.92
CA ASP A 51 20.30 -13.14 -22.61
C ASP A 51 19.45 -13.89 -21.59
N PRO A 52 18.11 -13.79 -21.62
CA PRO A 52 17.21 -14.47 -20.67
C PRO A 52 17.46 -15.97 -20.59
N VAL A 53 17.78 -16.62 -21.72
CA VAL A 53 18.06 -18.05 -21.77
C VAL A 53 19.33 -18.39 -21.02
N SER A 54 20.37 -17.57 -21.15
CA SER A 54 21.60 -17.75 -20.39
C SER A 54 21.43 -17.55 -18.89
N VAL A 55 20.51 -16.66 -18.49
CA VAL A 55 20.12 -16.47 -17.07
C VAL A 55 19.36 -17.69 -16.54
N MET A 56 18.40 -18.24 -17.32
CA MET A 56 17.65 -19.44 -16.96
C MET A 56 18.53 -20.66 -16.77
N LEU A 57 19.53 -20.83 -17.63
CA LEU A 57 20.44 -21.96 -17.60
C LEU A 57 21.49 -21.84 -16.48
N GLY A 58 21.77 -20.62 -16.04
CA GLY A 58 22.78 -20.32 -15.04
C GLY A 58 24.20 -20.22 -15.60
N PRO A 59 25.13 -19.58 -14.87
CA PRO A 59 26.47 -19.25 -15.38
C PRO A 59 27.38 -20.46 -15.63
N GLN A 60 27.03 -21.62 -15.11
CA GLN A 60 27.82 -22.85 -15.26
C GLN A 60 27.27 -23.82 -16.30
N ALA A 61 26.15 -23.50 -16.94
CA ALA A 61 25.56 -24.37 -17.93
C ALA A 61 26.35 -24.32 -19.24
N GLN A 62 27.15 -25.37 -19.51
CA GLN A 62 27.82 -25.57 -20.79
C GLN A 62 26.83 -26.16 -21.80
N VAL A 63 25.91 -25.33 -22.28
CA VAL A 63 24.89 -25.73 -23.25
C VAL A 63 25.25 -25.16 -24.61
N SER A 64 25.10 -25.98 -25.70
CA SER A 64 25.38 -25.50 -27.05
C SER A 64 24.44 -24.38 -27.48
N GLU A 65 24.89 -23.48 -28.36
CA GLU A 65 24.03 -22.40 -28.88
C GLU A 65 22.77 -22.93 -29.57
N ALA A 66 22.84 -24.10 -30.23
CA ALA A 66 21.67 -24.72 -30.83
C ALA A 66 20.56 -25.08 -29.82
N VAL A 67 20.91 -25.47 -28.59
CA VAL A 67 19.93 -25.71 -27.51
C VAL A 67 19.38 -24.39 -26.98
N LYS A 68 20.21 -23.36 -26.84
CA LYS A 68 19.75 -22.03 -26.44
C LYS A 68 18.78 -21.43 -27.46
N ASP A 69 19.06 -21.60 -28.75
CA ASP A 69 18.18 -21.13 -29.82
C ASP A 69 16.84 -21.88 -29.81
N GLY A 70 16.85 -23.19 -29.53
CA GLY A 70 15.63 -23.97 -29.30
C GLY A 70 14.79 -23.40 -28.14
N ILE A 71 15.40 -23.10 -27.01
CA ILE A 71 14.71 -22.50 -25.86
C ILE A 71 14.21 -21.08 -26.20
N ARG A 72 14.98 -20.27 -26.95
CA ARG A 72 14.51 -18.95 -27.42
C ARG A 72 13.26 -19.06 -28.26
N ALA A 73 13.24 -20.02 -29.19
CA ALA A 73 12.10 -20.27 -30.06
C ALA A 73 10.86 -20.77 -29.28
N GLU A 74 11.08 -21.69 -28.32
CA GLU A 74 10.01 -22.20 -27.45
C GLU A 74 9.38 -21.11 -26.58
N LEU A 75 10.19 -20.19 -26.05
CA LEU A 75 9.73 -19.05 -25.28
C LEU A 75 9.25 -17.88 -26.14
N GLY A 76 9.36 -17.97 -27.48
CA GLY A 76 8.98 -16.93 -28.41
C GLY A 76 9.84 -15.65 -28.32
N LEU A 77 11.05 -15.76 -27.82
CA LEU A 77 11.98 -14.63 -27.66
C LEU A 77 12.62 -14.19 -28.99
N ASP A 78 12.48 -15.01 -30.04
CA ASP A 78 12.88 -14.75 -31.41
C ASP A 78 11.84 -13.93 -32.20
N ARG A 79 10.62 -13.79 -31.68
CA ARG A 79 9.54 -13.04 -32.34
C ARG A 79 9.77 -11.53 -32.31
N PRO A 80 9.09 -10.78 -33.20
CA PRO A 80 9.11 -9.32 -33.15
C PRO A 80 8.68 -8.78 -31.77
N PRO A 81 9.27 -7.68 -31.28
CA PRO A 81 8.97 -7.11 -29.97
C PRO A 81 7.49 -6.86 -29.68
N LEU A 82 6.75 -6.43 -30.70
CA LEU A 82 5.30 -6.17 -30.57
C LEU A 82 4.51 -7.47 -30.35
N GLU A 83 4.85 -8.55 -31.04
CA GLU A 83 4.19 -9.85 -30.85
C GLU A 83 4.45 -10.39 -29.46
N GLN A 84 5.69 -10.27 -28.96
CA GLN A 84 6.03 -10.66 -27.60
C GLN A 84 5.22 -9.84 -26.58
N TYR A 85 5.06 -8.53 -26.78
CA TYR A 85 4.29 -7.66 -25.89
C TYR A 85 2.80 -8.05 -25.84
N PHE A 86 2.17 -8.25 -26.99
CA PHE A 86 0.76 -8.66 -27.02
C PHE A 86 0.55 -10.07 -26.47
N SER A 87 1.48 -11.00 -26.76
CA SER A 87 1.45 -12.35 -26.17
C SER A 87 1.57 -12.30 -24.65
N TYR A 88 2.48 -11.46 -24.13
CA TYR A 88 2.63 -11.22 -22.70
C TYR A 88 1.36 -10.66 -22.06
N LEU A 89 0.76 -9.62 -22.65
CA LEU A 89 -0.51 -9.06 -22.15
C LEU A 89 -1.62 -10.10 -22.17
N TRP A 90 -1.68 -10.94 -23.19
CA TRP A 90 -2.67 -12.01 -23.30
C TRP A 90 -2.50 -13.07 -22.20
N GLN A 91 -1.27 -13.47 -21.90
CA GLN A 91 -0.97 -14.38 -20.79
C GLN A 91 -1.38 -13.77 -19.44
N LEU A 92 -1.11 -12.49 -19.24
CA LEU A 92 -1.53 -11.79 -18.01
C LEU A 92 -3.05 -11.77 -17.84
N LEU A 93 -3.81 -11.56 -18.92
CA LEU A 93 -5.28 -11.61 -18.88
C LEU A 93 -5.81 -13.00 -18.52
N GLN A 94 -5.06 -14.05 -18.80
CA GLN A 94 -5.37 -15.42 -18.38
C GLN A 94 -4.90 -15.75 -16.96
N GLY A 95 -4.28 -14.78 -16.25
CA GLY A 95 -3.73 -15.00 -14.92
C GLY A 95 -2.39 -15.75 -14.91
N ASN A 96 -1.78 -15.94 -16.09
CA ASN A 96 -0.48 -16.58 -16.20
C ASN A 96 0.63 -15.53 -16.06
N LEU A 97 1.33 -15.55 -14.93
CA LEU A 97 2.48 -14.68 -14.63
C LEU A 97 3.82 -15.30 -15.07
N GLY A 98 3.78 -16.46 -15.72
CA GLY A 98 4.97 -17.22 -16.10
C GLY A 98 5.51 -18.10 -14.99
N GLU A 99 6.68 -18.67 -15.24
CA GLU A 99 7.40 -19.57 -14.36
C GLU A 99 8.71 -18.93 -13.88
N SER A 100 9.04 -19.10 -12.60
CA SER A 100 10.32 -18.68 -12.01
C SER A 100 11.47 -19.46 -12.67
N TYR A 101 12.47 -18.75 -13.15
CA TYR A 101 13.65 -19.38 -13.74
C TYR A 101 14.49 -20.14 -12.71
N GLN A 102 14.54 -19.65 -11.47
CA GLN A 102 15.35 -20.23 -10.40
C GLN A 102 14.57 -21.30 -9.61
N LEU A 103 13.31 -21.04 -9.28
CA LEU A 103 12.51 -21.93 -8.44
C LEU A 103 11.78 -23.01 -9.23
N ARG A 104 11.69 -22.89 -10.57
CA ARG A 104 10.99 -23.80 -11.48
C ARG A 104 9.57 -24.12 -11.03
N MET A 105 8.85 -23.08 -10.65
CA MET A 105 7.44 -23.16 -10.24
C MET A 105 6.69 -21.92 -10.71
N PRO A 106 5.36 -22.00 -10.86
CA PRO A 106 4.55 -20.85 -11.27
C PRO A 106 4.75 -19.65 -10.35
N VAL A 107 4.90 -18.46 -10.91
CA VAL A 107 5.07 -17.21 -10.15
C VAL A 107 3.90 -16.95 -9.20
N THR A 108 2.69 -17.34 -9.59
CA THR A 108 1.50 -17.26 -8.72
C THR A 108 1.67 -18.07 -7.44
N GLU A 109 2.31 -19.23 -7.51
CA GLU A 109 2.60 -20.07 -6.36
C GLU A 109 3.71 -19.47 -5.49
N VAL A 110 4.76 -18.92 -6.10
CA VAL A 110 5.83 -18.18 -5.38
C VAL A 110 5.23 -17.05 -4.54
N ILE A 111 4.37 -16.23 -5.17
CA ILE A 111 3.68 -15.13 -4.47
C ILE A 111 2.77 -15.68 -3.38
N GLY A 112 1.94 -16.68 -3.69
CA GLY A 112 0.95 -17.24 -2.75
C GLY A 112 1.58 -17.79 -1.48
N ARG A 113 2.74 -18.45 -1.57
CA ARG A 113 3.47 -19.01 -0.40
C ARG A 113 3.98 -17.93 0.55
N GLN A 114 4.30 -16.75 0.05
CA GLN A 114 4.92 -15.66 0.84
C GLN A 114 3.94 -14.56 1.23
N LEU A 115 2.81 -14.46 0.52
CA LEU A 115 1.82 -13.40 0.71
C LEU A 115 1.34 -13.29 2.16
N GLY A 116 1.03 -14.43 2.79
CA GLY A 116 0.52 -14.46 4.16
C GLY A 116 1.47 -13.82 5.17
N ALA A 117 2.77 -14.02 5.02
CA ALA A 117 3.78 -13.46 5.92
C ALA A 117 3.89 -11.93 5.77
N THR A 118 3.89 -11.42 4.53
CA THR A 118 3.93 -9.98 4.25
C THR A 118 2.64 -9.28 4.69
N VAL A 119 1.46 -9.89 4.43
CA VAL A 119 0.17 -9.33 4.86
C VAL A 119 0.09 -9.24 6.38
N GLN A 120 0.50 -10.28 7.11
CA GLN A 120 0.55 -10.25 8.58
C GLN A 120 1.46 -9.12 9.09
N LEU A 121 2.65 -8.98 8.51
CA LEU A 121 3.60 -7.94 8.90
C LEU A 121 3.04 -6.53 8.64
N THR A 122 2.55 -6.27 7.44
CA THR A 122 2.03 -4.95 7.05
C THR A 122 0.74 -4.59 7.77
N ALA A 123 -0.15 -5.56 8.00
CA ALA A 123 -1.37 -5.33 8.78
C ALA A 123 -1.07 -4.99 10.25
N LEU A 124 -0.15 -5.73 10.88
CA LEU A 124 0.29 -5.43 12.24
C LEU A 124 1.01 -4.07 12.32
N ALA A 125 1.88 -3.76 11.36
CA ALA A 125 2.55 -2.47 11.29
C ALA A 125 1.55 -1.31 11.15
N LEU A 126 0.55 -1.45 10.28
CA LEU A 126 -0.51 -0.45 10.13
C LEU A 126 -1.32 -0.28 11.41
N ALA A 127 -1.69 -1.38 12.08
CA ALA A 127 -2.42 -1.33 13.34
C ALA A 127 -1.62 -0.59 14.42
N ILE A 128 -0.33 -0.93 14.58
CA ILE A 128 0.58 -0.23 15.51
C ILE A 128 0.69 1.25 15.13
N ALA A 129 0.86 1.58 13.86
CA ALA A 129 0.97 2.94 13.38
C ALA A 129 -0.26 3.79 13.71
N VAL A 130 -1.46 3.24 13.46
CA VAL A 130 -2.72 3.90 13.79
C VAL A 130 -2.87 4.11 15.30
N VAL A 131 -2.56 3.10 16.11
CA VAL A 131 -2.61 3.22 17.58
C VAL A 131 -1.64 4.29 18.09
N LEU A 132 -0.40 4.30 17.60
CA LEU A 132 0.60 5.31 17.97
C LEU A 132 0.19 6.71 17.52
N ALA A 133 -0.28 6.88 16.30
CA ALA A 133 -0.75 8.16 15.77
C ALA A 133 -1.93 8.71 16.59
N LEU A 134 -2.90 7.86 16.94
CA LEU A 134 -4.03 8.22 17.79
C LEU A 134 -3.57 8.56 19.20
N ALA A 135 -2.69 7.77 19.80
CA ALA A 135 -2.15 8.05 21.12
C ALA A 135 -1.43 9.40 21.16
N VAL A 136 -0.56 9.67 20.19
CA VAL A 136 0.14 10.97 20.07
C VAL A 136 -0.86 12.11 19.87
N ALA A 137 -1.85 11.97 19.00
CA ALA A 137 -2.86 12.98 18.73
C ALA A 137 -3.72 13.29 19.95
N LEU A 138 -4.02 12.30 20.79
CA LEU A 138 -4.83 12.45 22.00
C LEU A 138 -4.04 12.98 23.19
N PHE A 139 -2.80 12.60 23.37
CA PHE A 139 -2.04 12.86 24.61
C PHE A 139 -0.94 13.91 24.47
N ALA A 140 -0.36 14.15 23.28
CA ALA A 140 0.70 15.15 23.09
C ALA A 140 0.11 16.57 22.93
N ARG A 141 -0.24 17.23 24.03
CA ARG A 141 -1.00 18.50 24.00
C ARG A 141 -0.27 19.72 24.57
N GLY A 142 0.65 19.53 25.47
CA GLY A 142 1.47 20.61 26.00
C GLY A 142 2.52 21.10 25.00
N ARG A 143 3.00 22.35 25.17
CA ARG A 143 4.04 22.87 24.27
C ARG A 143 5.31 22.02 24.29
N VAL A 144 5.68 21.49 25.45
CA VAL A 144 6.86 20.63 25.62
C VAL A 144 6.63 19.27 24.98
N SER A 145 5.48 18.62 25.26
CA SER A 145 5.17 17.30 24.68
C SER A 145 5.04 17.35 23.15
N ARG A 146 4.45 18.40 22.60
CA ARG A 146 4.40 18.62 21.13
C ARG A 146 5.80 18.81 20.55
N GLY A 147 6.68 19.56 21.24
CA GLY A 147 8.07 19.74 20.80
C GLY A 147 8.86 18.43 20.79
N ILE A 148 8.71 17.61 21.83
CA ILE A 148 9.36 16.28 21.90
C ILE A 148 8.85 15.38 20.78
N VAL A 149 7.53 15.29 20.60
CA VAL A 149 6.93 14.47 19.54
C VAL A 149 7.40 14.94 18.18
N ALA A 150 7.37 16.23 17.88
CA ALA A 150 7.84 16.76 16.59
C ALA A 150 9.34 16.45 16.36
N GLY A 151 10.16 16.52 17.40
CA GLY A 151 11.57 16.12 17.32
C GLY A 151 11.75 14.62 17.01
N VAL A 152 11.00 13.75 17.69
CA VAL A 152 11.04 12.30 17.45
C VAL A 152 10.56 11.98 16.03
N GLU A 153 9.44 12.57 15.60
CA GLU A 153 8.92 12.41 14.24
C GLU A 153 9.93 12.87 13.18
N LEU A 154 10.57 14.01 13.40
CA LEU A 154 11.62 14.49 12.49
C LEU A 154 12.76 13.49 12.36
N VAL A 155 13.27 12.96 13.49
CA VAL A 155 14.34 11.95 13.49
C VAL A 155 13.87 10.68 12.77
N VAL A 156 12.67 10.18 13.06
CA VAL A 156 12.12 8.96 12.43
C VAL A 156 11.97 9.15 10.93
N LEU A 157 11.40 10.26 10.47
CA LEU A 157 11.16 10.53 9.07
C LEU A 157 12.43 10.83 8.27
N SER A 158 13.46 11.36 8.92
CA SER A 158 14.77 11.62 8.32
C SER A 158 15.64 10.36 8.27
N SER A 159 15.28 9.31 8.99
CA SER A 159 16.06 8.07 9.07
C SER A 159 15.60 7.03 8.05
N PRO A 160 16.51 6.35 7.36
CA PRO A 160 16.14 5.21 6.52
C PRO A 160 15.47 4.11 7.36
N VAL A 161 14.39 3.51 6.84
CA VAL A 161 13.61 2.47 7.55
C VAL A 161 14.48 1.29 7.98
N PHE A 162 15.39 0.84 7.12
CA PHE A 162 16.29 -0.26 7.44
C PHE A 162 17.23 0.08 8.61
N TRP A 163 17.66 1.32 8.71
CA TRP A 163 18.53 1.79 9.81
C TRP A 163 17.79 1.77 11.15
N ILE A 164 16.52 2.23 11.17
CA ILE A 164 15.65 2.09 12.34
C ILE A 164 15.53 0.62 12.74
N GLY A 165 15.34 -0.28 11.76
CA GLY A 165 15.28 -1.72 12.00
C GLY A 165 16.55 -2.29 12.64
N ILE A 166 17.72 -1.90 12.13
CA ILE A 166 19.01 -2.33 12.70
C ILE A 166 19.19 -1.81 14.12
N LEU A 167 18.83 -0.56 14.40
CA LEU A 167 18.89 0.00 15.76
C LEU A 167 17.96 -0.74 16.73
N LEU A 168 16.72 -0.98 16.34
CA LEU A 168 15.78 -1.73 17.18
C LEU A 168 16.26 -3.16 17.43
N LEU A 169 16.80 -3.82 16.41
CA LEU A 169 17.37 -5.15 16.54
C LEU A 169 18.57 -5.14 17.50
N SER A 170 19.49 -4.18 17.34
CA SER A 170 20.69 -4.07 18.18
C SER A 170 20.35 -3.84 19.65
N VAL A 171 19.39 -2.94 19.92
CA VAL A 171 19.03 -2.60 21.29
C VAL A 171 18.14 -3.68 21.91
N PHE A 172 17.02 -3.99 21.27
CA PHE A 172 15.97 -4.81 21.91
C PHE A 172 16.19 -6.32 21.77
N ALA A 173 16.87 -6.77 20.71
CA ALA A 173 17.13 -8.20 20.55
C ALA A 173 18.53 -8.57 21.05
N PHE A 174 19.58 -7.84 20.69
CA PHE A 174 20.94 -8.20 21.08
C PHE A 174 21.32 -7.68 22.46
N ALA A 175 21.13 -6.39 22.77
CA ALA A 175 21.60 -5.83 24.04
C ALA A 175 20.67 -6.20 25.21
N LEU A 176 19.34 -6.10 25.04
CA LEU A 176 18.36 -6.35 26.09
C LEU A 176 17.80 -7.78 26.09
N GLY A 177 17.89 -8.53 24.99
CA GLY A 177 17.36 -9.89 24.87
C GLY A 177 15.83 -9.99 25.00
N TRP A 178 15.09 -8.89 24.82
CA TRP A 178 13.63 -8.88 25.01
C TRP A 178 12.88 -9.55 23.87
N PHE A 179 13.44 -9.51 22.66
CA PHE A 179 12.82 -10.10 21.47
C PHE A 179 13.79 -11.04 20.76
N PRO A 180 13.28 -12.10 20.13
CA PRO A 180 14.10 -12.98 19.32
C PRO A 180 14.60 -12.27 18.06
N VAL A 181 15.84 -12.56 17.67
CA VAL A 181 16.51 -11.94 16.50
C VAL A 181 15.84 -12.32 15.18
N SER A 182 15.46 -13.62 15.04
CA SER A 182 14.88 -14.18 13.81
C SER A 182 14.04 -15.42 14.10
N GLY A 183 13.34 -15.92 13.08
CA GLY A 183 12.58 -17.15 13.14
C GLY A 183 11.08 -16.93 12.88
N THR A 184 10.34 -18.05 12.78
CA THR A 184 8.89 -18.04 12.50
C THR A 184 8.07 -18.73 13.56
N ARG A 185 8.72 -19.49 14.47
CA ARG A 185 8.05 -20.27 15.50
C ARG A 185 7.55 -19.44 16.68
N ASN A 186 8.23 -18.32 16.97
CA ASN A 186 7.86 -17.45 18.08
C ASN A 186 7.08 -16.24 17.56
N PRO A 187 5.83 -16.00 17.99
CA PRO A 187 5.05 -14.83 17.58
C PRO A 187 5.73 -13.49 17.87
N ALA A 188 6.62 -13.42 18.89
CA ALA A 188 7.35 -12.19 19.22
C ALA A 188 8.34 -11.75 18.12
N THR A 189 8.72 -12.63 17.19
CA THR A 189 9.61 -12.30 16.08
C THR A 189 9.03 -11.27 15.10
N ILE A 190 7.70 -11.10 15.06
CA ILE A 190 7.04 -10.12 14.19
C ILE A 190 7.03 -8.71 14.80
N VAL A 191 7.23 -8.56 16.10
CA VAL A 191 7.03 -7.28 16.79
C VAL A 191 8.03 -6.21 16.34
N LEU A 192 9.33 -6.50 16.40
CA LEU A 192 10.35 -5.53 15.97
C LEU A 192 10.23 -5.14 14.48
N PRO A 193 10.06 -6.09 13.54
CA PRO A 193 9.77 -5.75 12.15
C PRO A 193 8.53 -4.87 11.98
N ALA A 194 7.43 -5.20 12.67
CA ALA A 194 6.19 -4.44 12.59
C ALA A 194 6.35 -3.03 13.17
N VAL A 195 7.03 -2.86 14.31
CA VAL A 195 7.35 -1.55 14.89
C VAL A 195 8.24 -0.75 13.94
N THR A 196 9.25 -1.38 13.32
CA THR A 196 10.13 -0.72 12.35
C THR A 196 9.34 -0.09 11.20
N LEU A 197 8.40 -0.83 10.62
CA LEU A 197 7.53 -0.33 9.55
C LEU A 197 6.51 0.68 10.06
N ALA A 198 6.04 0.52 11.29
CA ALA A 198 4.98 1.35 11.87
C ALA A 198 5.46 2.77 12.18
N LEU A 199 6.71 2.95 12.62
CA LEU A 199 7.21 4.24 13.12
C LEU A 199 7.10 5.38 12.09
N PRO A 200 7.59 5.28 10.84
CA PRO A 200 7.43 6.33 9.84
C PRO A 200 5.97 6.60 9.49
N VAL A 201 5.16 5.54 9.39
CA VAL A 201 3.73 5.64 9.11
C VAL A 201 3.00 6.35 10.26
N ALA A 202 3.31 5.99 11.51
CA ALA A 202 2.75 6.63 12.70
C ALA A 202 3.11 8.12 12.77
N ALA A 203 4.34 8.47 12.44
CA ALA A 203 4.81 9.84 12.40
C ALA A 203 4.00 10.68 11.41
N LEU A 204 3.85 10.22 10.18
CA LEU A 204 3.07 10.92 9.14
C LEU A 204 1.58 11.01 9.48
N LEU A 205 0.97 9.91 9.91
CA LEU A 205 -0.45 9.90 10.32
C LEU A 205 -0.68 10.79 11.53
N GLY A 206 0.22 10.77 12.51
CA GLY A 206 0.16 11.60 13.70
C GLY A 206 0.21 13.09 13.39
N GLN A 207 1.06 13.51 12.45
CA GLN A 207 1.11 14.90 11.98
C GLN A 207 -0.22 15.33 11.37
N VAL A 208 -0.73 14.59 10.39
CA VAL A 208 -1.99 14.93 9.70
C VAL A 208 -3.18 14.92 10.67
N LEU A 209 -3.24 13.97 11.61
CA LEU A 209 -4.28 13.94 12.64
C LEU A 209 -4.21 15.17 13.54
N ARG A 210 -3.03 15.55 14.02
CA ARG A 210 -2.86 16.74 14.89
C ARG A 210 -3.22 18.03 14.16
N ASP A 211 -2.78 18.20 12.91
CA ASP A 211 -3.10 19.39 12.11
C ASP A 211 -4.62 19.51 11.90
N GLY A 212 -5.28 18.41 11.54
CA GLY A 212 -6.74 18.38 11.38
C GLY A 212 -7.50 18.66 12.68
N ILE A 213 -7.01 18.14 13.83
CA ILE A 213 -7.56 18.42 15.15
C ILE A 213 -7.38 19.91 15.50
N GLU A 214 -6.21 20.48 15.26
CA GLU A 214 -5.92 21.88 15.57
C GLU A 214 -6.81 22.84 14.75
N VAL A 215 -6.98 22.57 13.46
CA VAL A 215 -7.91 23.32 12.60
C VAL A 215 -9.34 23.22 13.13
N ALA A 216 -9.78 22.05 13.56
CA ALA A 216 -11.12 21.86 14.12
C ALA A 216 -11.30 22.55 15.47
N GLU A 217 -10.28 22.56 16.32
CA GLU A 217 -10.32 23.22 17.64
C GLU A 217 -10.41 24.75 17.56
N ARG A 218 -9.98 25.35 16.46
CA ARG A 218 -10.09 26.81 16.21
C ARG A 218 -11.48 27.24 15.69
N GLN A 219 -12.37 26.28 15.37
CA GLN A 219 -13.69 26.59 14.88
C GLN A 219 -14.62 27.12 16.01
N PRO A 220 -15.59 28.03 15.72
CA PRO A 220 -16.48 28.61 16.71
C PRO A 220 -17.27 27.57 17.53
N TRP A 221 -17.68 26.47 16.91
CA TRP A 221 -18.41 25.40 17.58
C TRP A 221 -17.59 24.70 18.67
N ALA A 222 -16.27 24.65 18.55
CA ALA A 222 -15.39 24.06 19.56
C ALA A 222 -15.44 24.88 20.86
N THR A 223 -15.55 26.20 20.77
CA THR A 223 -15.75 27.08 21.93
C THR A 223 -17.08 26.78 22.62
N THR A 224 -18.16 26.57 21.87
CA THR A 224 -19.45 26.20 22.43
C THR A 224 -19.40 24.88 23.18
N VAL A 225 -18.70 23.87 22.65
CA VAL A 225 -18.52 22.57 23.30
C VAL A 225 -17.72 22.70 24.60
N ARG A 226 -16.68 23.54 24.62
CA ARG A 226 -15.90 23.87 25.84
C ARG A 226 -16.77 24.58 26.87
N ALA A 227 -17.59 25.57 26.47
CA ALA A 227 -18.50 26.30 27.35
C ALA A 227 -19.55 25.38 28.01
N ARG A 228 -19.90 24.26 27.36
CA ARG A 228 -20.77 23.21 27.91
C ARG A 228 -20.06 22.26 28.90
N GLY A 229 -18.81 22.57 29.29
CA GLY A 229 -18.06 21.78 30.27
C GLY A 229 -17.33 20.56 29.72
N ALA A 230 -17.20 20.42 28.38
CA ALA A 230 -16.45 19.32 27.81
C ALA A 230 -14.94 19.52 28.08
N GLY A 231 -14.33 18.56 28.77
CA GLY A 231 -12.88 18.50 28.92
C GLY A 231 -12.18 18.28 27.57
N GLN A 232 -10.90 18.63 27.50
CA GLN A 232 -10.14 18.63 26.26
C GLN A 232 -10.05 17.24 25.59
N VAL A 233 -9.88 16.16 26.36
CA VAL A 233 -9.85 14.78 25.80
C VAL A 233 -11.19 14.44 25.15
N ARG A 234 -12.30 14.80 25.82
CA ARG A 234 -13.65 14.58 25.29
C ARG A 234 -13.90 15.39 24.03
N LEU A 235 -13.48 16.65 23.99
CA LEU A 235 -13.57 17.49 22.81
C LEU A 235 -12.83 16.85 21.63
N THR A 236 -11.60 16.39 21.87
CA THR A 236 -10.83 15.79 20.78
C THR A 236 -11.39 14.43 20.35
N ALA A 237 -11.62 13.51 21.26
CA ALA A 237 -12.00 12.14 20.91
C ALA A 237 -13.39 12.09 20.23
N HIS A 238 -14.36 12.92 20.66
CA HIS A 238 -15.74 12.83 20.17
C HIS A 238 -16.10 13.87 19.10
N HIS A 239 -15.35 14.99 19.02
CA HIS A 239 -15.73 16.08 18.13
C HIS A 239 -14.66 16.39 17.08
N THR A 240 -13.41 16.69 17.50
CA THR A 240 -12.40 17.18 16.55
C THR A 240 -11.64 16.08 15.81
N LEU A 241 -11.47 14.89 16.40
CA LEU A 241 -10.78 13.76 15.77
C LEU A 241 -11.43 13.37 14.44
N ARG A 242 -12.75 13.41 14.36
CA ARG A 242 -13.50 13.10 13.13
C ARG A 242 -13.13 14.03 11.97
N HIS A 243 -12.79 15.29 12.27
CA HIS A 243 -12.38 16.25 11.25
C HIS A 243 -10.95 15.99 10.76
N GLY A 244 -10.03 15.57 11.65
CA GLY A 244 -8.68 15.16 11.27
C GLY A 244 -8.64 13.79 10.59
N ALA A 245 -9.57 12.89 10.91
CA ALA A 245 -9.59 11.52 10.42
C ALA A 245 -9.77 11.42 8.90
N ALA A 246 -10.48 12.34 8.25
CA ALA A 246 -10.67 12.32 6.80
C ALA A 246 -9.33 12.44 6.04
N GLY A 247 -8.51 13.44 6.41
CA GLY A 247 -7.17 13.60 5.82
C GLY A 247 -6.23 12.45 6.15
N ALA A 248 -6.29 11.96 7.41
CA ALA A 248 -5.47 10.82 7.84
C ALA A 248 -5.83 9.52 7.10
N LEU A 249 -7.10 9.29 6.78
CA LEU A 249 -7.52 8.11 6.01
C LEU A 249 -6.97 8.13 4.58
N THR A 250 -7.04 9.29 3.92
CA THR A 250 -6.45 9.46 2.58
C THR A 250 -4.97 9.14 2.58
N LEU A 251 -4.27 9.69 3.57
CA LEU A 251 -2.85 9.43 3.73
C LEU A 251 -2.58 7.95 4.07
N ALA A 252 -3.38 7.34 4.95
CA ALA A 252 -3.25 5.92 5.30
C ALA A 252 -3.34 5.01 4.07
N ALA A 253 -4.25 5.32 3.14
CA ALA A 253 -4.36 4.59 1.88
C ALA A 253 -3.07 4.63 1.05
N TYR A 254 -2.54 5.83 0.86
CA TYR A 254 -1.27 6.02 0.17
C TYR A 254 -0.13 5.24 0.88
N LEU A 255 -0.10 5.30 2.22
CA LEU A 255 0.93 4.65 3.03
C LEU A 255 0.86 3.12 3.01
N VAL A 256 -0.30 2.50 2.73
CA VAL A 256 -0.38 1.04 2.53
C VAL A 256 0.50 0.59 1.36
N GLY A 257 0.51 1.35 0.26
CA GLY A 257 1.42 1.09 -0.87
C GLY A 257 2.90 1.21 -0.45
N SER A 258 3.24 2.23 0.35
CA SER A 258 4.62 2.42 0.85
C SER A 258 5.05 1.33 1.84
N LEU A 259 4.12 0.75 2.62
CA LEU A 259 4.40 -0.37 3.52
C LEU A 259 4.87 -1.61 2.77
N LEU A 260 4.30 -1.90 1.58
CA LEU A 260 4.76 -3.02 0.75
C LEU A 260 6.20 -2.82 0.27
N GLY A 261 6.54 -1.60 -0.17
CA GLY A 261 7.92 -1.27 -0.54
C GLY A 261 8.89 -1.34 0.65
N GLY A 262 8.47 -0.83 1.82
CA GLY A 262 9.24 -0.88 3.06
C GLY A 262 9.43 -2.31 3.60
N ALA A 263 8.44 -3.18 3.39
CA ALA A 263 8.51 -4.59 3.79
C ALA A 263 9.70 -5.31 3.16
N VAL A 264 10.10 -4.98 1.92
CA VAL A 264 11.27 -5.57 1.23
C VAL A 264 12.53 -5.43 2.09
N LEU A 265 12.80 -4.23 2.56
CA LEU A 265 13.98 -3.95 3.37
C LEU A 265 13.87 -4.54 4.77
N VAL A 266 12.71 -4.46 5.40
CA VAL A 266 12.50 -4.94 6.75
C VAL A 266 12.51 -6.46 6.83
N GLU A 267 11.85 -7.16 5.90
CA GLU A 267 11.90 -8.63 5.82
C GLU A 267 13.34 -9.14 5.62
N THR A 268 14.15 -8.39 4.87
CA THR A 268 15.56 -8.71 4.66
C THR A 268 16.39 -8.49 5.92
N VAL A 269 16.26 -7.34 6.59
CA VAL A 269 17.01 -7.01 7.82
C VAL A 269 16.72 -8.01 8.95
N PHE A 270 15.46 -8.42 9.10
CA PHE A 270 15.04 -9.36 10.14
C PHE A 270 15.04 -10.83 9.69
N ALA A 271 15.60 -11.12 8.50
CA ALA A 271 15.65 -12.46 7.90
C ALA A 271 14.27 -13.18 7.91
N ARG A 272 13.18 -12.42 7.73
CA ARG A 272 11.81 -12.92 7.78
C ARG A 272 11.38 -13.42 6.38
N PRO A 273 10.64 -14.53 6.28
CA PRO A 273 10.00 -14.91 5.03
C PRO A 273 8.94 -13.86 4.63
N GLY A 274 8.83 -13.61 3.33
CA GLY A 274 7.85 -12.70 2.76
C GLY A 274 8.16 -12.32 1.32
N LEU A 275 7.24 -11.59 0.69
CA LEU A 275 7.35 -11.17 -0.71
C LEU A 275 8.57 -10.25 -0.94
N GLY A 276 8.89 -9.41 0.02
CA GLY A 276 10.02 -8.51 -0.10
C GLY A 276 11.36 -9.23 -0.20
N ARG A 277 11.56 -10.26 0.62
CA ARG A 277 12.77 -11.08 0.56
C ARG A 277 12.85 -11.85 -0.77
N VAL A 278 11.74 -12.39 -1.25
CA VAL A 278 11.67 -13.06 -2.56
C VAL A 278 11.98 -12.06 -3.68
N THR A 279 11.48 -10.83 -3.58
CA THR A 279 11.78 -9.76 -4.54
C THR A 279 13.29 -9.49 -4.61
N LEU A 280 13.94 -9.36 -3.45
CA LEU A 280 15.38 -9.12 -3.42
C LEU A 280 16.17 -10.30 -3.99
N SER A 281 15.82 -11.55 -3.65
CA SER A 281 16.43 -12.73 -4.24
C SER A 281 16.23 -12.76 -5.75
N ALA A 282 14.99 -12.53 -6.22
CA ALA A 282 14.69 -12.53 -7.65
C ALA A 282 15.51 -11.45 -8.42
N ILE A 283 15.69 -10.26 -7.82
CA ILE A 283 16.54 -9.21 -8.42
C ILE A 283 18.00 -9.68 -8.50
N THR A 284 18.53 -10.24 -7.42
CA THR A 284 19.91 -10.72 -7.35
C THR A 284 20.15 -11.85 -8.35
N ASP A 285 19.21 -12.78 -8.44
CA ASP A 285 19.26 -13.97 -9.30
C ASP A 285 18.75 -13.69 -10.73
N ARG A 286 18.33 -12.44 -11.02
CA ARG A 286 17.77 -12.00 -12.30
C ARG A 286 16.55 -12.84 -12.73
N ASP A 287 15.74 -13.28 -11.78
CA ASP A 287 14.51 -14.02 -12.05
C ASP A 287 13.38 -13.05 -12.48
N LEU A 288 13.41 -12.73 -13.76
CA LEU A 288 12.55 -11.69 -14.34
C LEU A 288 11.05 -11.99 -14.25
N PRO A 289 10.56 -13.24 -14.45
CA PRO A 289 9.16 -13.55 -14.24
C PRO A 289 8.68 -13.26 -12.82
N VAL A 290 9.48 -13.60 -11.79
CA VAL A 290 9.15 -13.30 -10.39
C VAL A 290 9.12 -11.80 -10.14
N ILE A 291 10.11 -11.05 -10.64
CA ILE A 291 10.17 -9.59 -10.49
C ILE A 291 8.92 -8.94 -11.11
N THR A 292 8.59 -9.30 -12.37
CA THR A 292 7.43 -8.74 -13.08
C THR A 292 6.12 -9.14 -12.41
N GLY A 293 6.01 -10.39 -11.95
CA GLY A 293 4.85 -10.88 -11.20
C GLY A 293 4.62 -10.11 -9.90
N ILE A 294 5.67 -9.81 -9.13
CA ILE A 294 5.57 -9.03 -7.89
C ILE A 294 5.22 -7.57 -8.17
N ILE A 295 5.77 -6.96 -9.23
CA ILE A 295 5.40 -5.59 -9.66
C ILE A 295 3.91 -5.53 -9.97
N LEU A 296 3.40 -6.47 -10.78
CA LEU A 296 1.98 -6.54 -11.13
C LEU A 296 1.10 -6.80 -9.91
N PHE A 297 1.50 -7.74 -9.05
CA PHE A 297 0.81 -8.01 -7.79
C PHE A 297 0.73 -6.76 -6.92
N SER A 298 1.83 -6.01 -6.79
CA SER A 298 1.87 -4.76 -6.03
C SER A 298 0.95 -3.69 -6.62
N ALA A 299 0.88 -3.60 -7.96
CA ALA A 299 -0.05 -2.72 -8.65
C ALA A 299 -1.52 -3.10 -8.37
N VAL A 300 -1.85 -4.40 -8.39
CA VAL A 300 -3.19 -4.88 -8.03
C VAL A 300 -3.53 -4.52 -6.58
N VAL A 301 -2.64 -4.78 -5.63
CA VAL A 301 -2.85 -4.42 -4.22
C VAL A 301 -3.06 -2.92 -4.06
N PHE A 302 -2.25 -2.09 -4.72
CA PHE A 302 -2.40 -0.64 -4.70
C PHE A 302 -3.77 -0.20 -5.23
N VAL A 303 -4.23 -0.76 -6.34
CA VAL A 303 -5.54 -0.49 -6.92
C VAL A 303 -6.66 -0.90 -5.97
N VAL A 304 -6.59 -2.11 -5.39
CA VAL A 304 -7.60 -2.60 -4.44
C VAL A 304 -7.68 -1.71 -3.21
N VAL A 305 -6.53 -1.32 -2.65
CA VAL A 305 -6.50 -0.43 -1.48
C VAL A 305 -7.11 0.94 -1.81
N ASN A 306 -6.76 1.54 -2.94
CA ASN A 306 -7.35 2.82 -3.35
C ASN A 306 -8.87 2.70 -3.56
N LEU A 307 -9.35 1.61 -4.16
CA LEU A 307 -10.77 1.35 -4.33
C LEU A 307 -11.50 1.23 -2.98
N VAL A 308 -10.93 0.48 -2.03
CA VAL A 308 -11.50 0.35 -0.68
C VAL A 308 -11.59 1.71 0.00
N VAL A 309 -10.56 2.54 -0.11
CA VAL A 309 -10.55 3.87 0.47
C VAL A 309 -11.59 4.77 -0.18
N GLU A 310 -11.71 4.73 -1.50
CA GLU A 310 -12.73 5.51 -2.20
C GLU A 310 -14.16 5.12 -1.80
N LEU A 311 -14.39 3.84 -1.51
CA LEU A 311 -15.66 3.35 -0.98
C LEU A 311 -15.89 3.77 0.48
N LEU A 312 -14.84 3.94 1.27
CA LEU A 312 -14.93 4.37 2.67
C LEU A 312 -15.13 5.89 2.81
N TYR A 313 -14.69 6.68 1.83
CA TYR A 313 -14.82 8.15 1.87
C TYR A 313 -16.24 8.66 2.18
N PRO A 314 -17.29 8.25 1.49
CA PRO A 314 -18.65 8.72 1.75
C PRO A 314 -19.22 8.33 3.12
N VAL A 315 -18.62 7.28 3.74
CA VAL A 315 -19.01 6.81 5.09
C VAL A 315 -18.40 7.70 6.15
N LEU A 316 -17.15 8.14 5.93
CA LEU A 316 -16.38 8.93 6.90
C LEU A 316 -16.66 10.43 6.81
N ASP A 317 -16.84 10.96 5.60
CA ASP A 317 -17.25 12.34 5.40
C ASP A 317 -18.55 12.43 4.56
N PRO A 318 -19.72 12.46 5.23
CA PRO A 318 -21.00 12.64 4.57
C PRO A 318 -21.11 13.95 3.77
N ARG A 319 -20.19 14.90 3.98
CA ARG A 319 -20.19 16.18 3.26
C ARG A 319 -19.70 16.03 1.82
N LEU A 320 -19.00 14.96 1.50
CA LEU A 320 -18.53 14.62 0.16
C LEU A 320 -19.58 13.87 -0.68
N ARG A 321 -20.79 13.64 -0.11
CA ARG A 321 -21.92 13.15 -0.91
C ARG A 321 -22.24 14.17 -2.00
N PRO A 322 -22.54 13.73 -3.22
CA PRO A 322 -22.85 14.63 -4.34
C PRO A 322 -23.88 15.68 -3.93
N ILE A 323 -23.65 16.93 -4.29
CA ILE A 323 -24.46 18.11 -3.92
C ILE A 323 -25.94 17.92 -4.30
N ASP A 324 -26.22 17.11 -5.31
CA ASP A 324 -27.56 16.82 -5.80
C ASP A 324 -28.49 16.12 -4.76
N ALA A 325 -27.92 15.33 -3.84
CA ALA A 325 -28.72 14.72 -2.76
C ALA A 325 -29.12 15.74 -1.70
N ARG A 326 -28.37 16.82 -1.49
CA ARG A 326 -28.68 17.87 -0.49
C ARG A 326 -29.71 18.85 -0.99
N VAL A 327 -29.79 19.09 -2.29
CA VAL A 327 -30.75 20.02 -2.88
C VAL A 327 -32.18 19.43 -2.84
N GLN A 328 -32.30 18.09 -2.81
CA GLN A 328 -33.61 17.43 -2.69
C GLN A 328 -34.15 17.36 -1.25
N GLU A 329 -33.25 17.27 -0.24
CA GLU A 329 -33.67 17.30 1.17
C GLU A 329 -34.00 18.70 1.68
N ALA A 330 -33.51 19.75 1.01
CA ALA A 330 -33.73 21.16 1.41
C ALA A 330 -34.91 21.86 0.73
N ARG A 331 -35.75 21.17 -0.04
CA ARG A 331 -36.98 21.73 -0.57
C ARG A 331 -38.15 21.38 0.36
N PRO A 332 -38.78 22.41 0.95
CA PRO A 332 -39.94 22.26 1.85
C PRO A 332 -41.15 21.62 1.16
#